data_1ff30dafb1132f268d307815bf39ba13
#
_entry.id   1ff30dafb1132f268d307815bf39ba13
#
_cell.length_a   1.000
_cell.length_b   1.000
_cell.length_c   1.000
_cell.angle_alpha   90.00
_cell.angle_beta   90.00
_cell.angle_gamma   90.00
#
_symmetry.space_group_name_H-M   'P 1'
#
loop_
_entity.id
_entity.type
_entity.pdbx_description
1 polymer ?
#
loop_
_entity_poly.entity_id
_entity_poly.type
_entity_poly.pdbx_seq_one_letter_code
_entity_poly.pdbx_strand_id
1 'polypeptide(L)'
;MRWSSSPSKISKRTPRSDRPPPVTTPSASPVVPLACGWRLDHSYAQLPARFFASVLPTPVSSPRLVLLNRPLAEQLGLNPDTLAQPENAAWFAGNALPPGASPIAQAYAGHQYGNFVMLGDGRAILLGEQITPRGERYDIQLKGPGPTPYSRRGDGRAALGPMLREYLISEAMHALGIPTTRSLAVAATGETVFRETPLPGAVLTRIAASHLRVGTVEWAAATGDPEALRALADYTLQRHYPELANAEQPYVALLQAILQRQAALIARWQHVGFVHGVMNTDNMALSGETIDYGPCAFLDAYHPATVFSSIDHHGRYAYANQPTIAHWNLSRLASALLPLLHPNEEEAVNVANGVLQTFPEIFRAHWLAGLRAKLGLFNEEPGDAELAENLLVLLQEPGADFTNTFRDLSGDAMTDANFAASAEFQAWRTRWQERLSRQPQGRDEARALMRRHNPAFIPRNHKIEEALAAATLNGDLSVLEKLLDVLAQPFAYDHLLPEFSTPPAPGACAYQTFCGT
;
A
#
# COMPACT_ATOMS: atom_id res chain seq x y z
N MET A 1 48.11 62.01 -39.57
CA MET A 1 48.43 63.42 -39.28
C MET A 1 48.40 63.60 -37.78
N ARG A 2 49.46 63.85 -37.30
CA ARG A 2 50.08 64.62 -36.24
C ARG A 2 49.17 65.50 -35.43
N TRP A 3 49.35 65.41 -34.05
CA TRP A 3 49.57 66.43 -33.03
C TRP A 3 48.29 66.96 -32.36
N SER A 4 48.26 67.23 -31.04
CA SER A 4 49.31 67.75 -30.09
C SER A 4 48.89 67.51 -28.64
N SER A 5 49.87 67.35 -27.82
CA SER A 5 49.91 67.40 -26.36
C SER A 5 49.74 68.79 -25.77
N SER A 6 49.13 68.92 -24.60
CA SER A 6 49.69 69.73 -23.52
C SER A 6 49.00 69.53 -22.17
N PRO A 7 49.70 69.66 -21.06
CA PRO A 7 49.33 69.18 -19.72
C PRO A 7 48.74 70.29 -18.84
N SER A 8 47.86 69.94 -17.91
CA SER A 8 47.47 70.83 -16.84
C SER A 8 47.31 70.14 -15.47
N LYS A 9 48.22 70.54 -14.63
CA LYS A 9 48.14 70.75 -13.18
C LYS A 9 47.50 69.67 -12.29
N ILE A 10 48.42 69.03 -11.57
CA ILE A 10 48.20 68.24 -10.37
C ILE A 10 47.69 69.13 -9.23
N SER A 11 46.47 68.81 -8.73
CA SER A 11 45.98 69.30 -7.43
C SER A 11 46.00 68.16 -6.44
N LYS A 12 46.87 68.27 -5.41
CA LYS A 12 46.91 67.33 -4.28
C LYS A 12 45.62 67.47 -3.46
N ARG A 13 44.78 66.44 -3.44
CA ARG A 13 43.75 66.26 -2.41
C ARG A 13 44.16 65.12 -1.51
N THR A 14 44.13 65.38 -0.20
CA THR A 14 44.30 64.44 0.91
C THR A 14 43.28 63.30 0.86
N PRO A 15 43.66 62.08 1.22
CA PRO A 15 42.73 60.97 1.22
C PRO A 15 41.76 61.09 2.41
N ARG A 16 40.45 61.13 2.14
CA ARG A 16 39.39 60.81 3.12
C ARG A 16 39.39 59.31 3.39
N SER A 17 39.42 58.96 4.66
CA SER A 17 39.24 57.62 5.15
C SER A 17 37.78 57.23 4.96
N ASP A 18 37.45 56.56 3.84
CA ASP A 18 36.16 55.83 3.68
C ASP A 18 36.26 54.52 4.44
N ARG A 19 35.75 54.51 5.67
CA ARG A 19 35.34 53.23 6.31
C ARG A 19 34.09 52.75 5.58
N PRO A 20 34.05 51.48 5.13
CA PRO A 20 32.81 50.90 4.62
C PRO A 20 31.78 50.85 5.77
N PRO A 21 30.47 50.99 5.46
CA PRO A 21 29.41 50.87 6.44
C PRO A 21 29.44 49.46 7.06
N PRO A 22 29.04 49.30 8.33
CA PRO A 22 29.02 48.00 8.97
C PRO A 22 28.13 47.04 8.17
N VAL A 23 28.71 45.90 7.78
CA VAL A 23 27.95 44.76 7.20
C VAL A 23 26.95 44.33 8.26
N THR A 24 25.68 44.66 8.05
CA THR A 24 24.59 44.09 8.81
C THR A 24 24.58 42.61 8.50
N THR A 25 25.02 41.78 9.44
CA THR A 25 24.77 40.34 9.43
C THR A 25 23.28 40.11 9.22
N PRO A 26 22.88 39.26 8.27
CA PRO A 26 21.48 38.89 8.16
C PRO A 26 21.04 38.35 9.52
N SER A 27 20.00 38.95 10.08
CA SER A 27 19.28 38.41 11.24
C SER A 27 19.03 36.93 10.95
N ALA A 28 19.52 36.06 11.82
CA ALA A 28 19.17 34.66 11.79
C ALA A 28 17.64 34.58 11.71
N SER A 29 17.14 34.00 10.64
CA SER A 29 15.70 33.69 10.53
C SER A 29 15.27 33.02 11.83
N PRO A 30 14.15 33.41 12.44
CA PRO A 30 13.68 32.75 13.63
C PRO A 30 13.57 31.26 13.33
N VAL A 31 14.28 30.45 14.12
CA VAL A 31 14.05 29.00 14.15
C VAL A 31 12.58 28.85 14.54
N VAL A 32 11.73 28.65 13.54
CA VAL A 32 10.32 28.30 13.76
C VAL A 32 10.38 27.01 14.56
N PRO A 33 9.84 26.96 15.78
CA PRO A 33 9.79 25.71 16.53
C PRO A 33 9.14 24.66 15.63
N LEU A 34 9.57 23.40 15.73
CA LEU A 34 9.00 22.24 15.03
C LEU A 34 7.50 22.05 15.39
N ALA A 35 6.68 23.03 15.09
CA ALA A 35 5.26 23.06 15.39
C ALA A 35 4.48 21.94 14.68
N CYS A 36 5.05 21.38 13.59
CA CYS A 36 4.40 20.32 12.79
C CYS A 36 4.86 18.91 13.14
N GLY A 37 5.99 18.70 13.79
CA GLY A 37 6.49 17.37 14.19
C GLY A 37 7.30 16.62 13.13
N TRP A 38 7.63 17.22 11.97
CA TRP A 38 8.46 16.59 10.95
C TRP A 38 9.87 16.27 11.48
N ARG A 39 10.28 14.99 11.33
CA ARG A 39 11.59 14.46 11.71
C ARG A 39 12.04 13.50 10.61
N LEU A 40 12.35 14.07 9.44
CA LEU A 40 12.69 13.30 8.26
C LEU A 40 14.17 12.89 8.28
N ASP A 41 14.40 11.60 8.02
CA ASP A 41 15.69 10.97 7.75
C ASP A 41 15.73 10.48 6.29
N HIS A 42 16.91 10.09 5.81
CA HIS A 42 17.17 9.78 4.41
C HIS A 42 18.07 8.55 4.26
N SER A 43 17.74 7.47 4.97
CA SER A 43 18.57 6.27 4.98
C SER A 43 18.61 5.58 3.61
N TYR A 44 17.50 5.61 2.86
CA TYR A 44 17.47 5.07 1.49
C TYR A 44 18.40 5.83 0.53
N ALA A 45 18.54 7.14 0.70
CA ALA A 45 19.43 7.96 -0.13
C ALA A 45 20.94 7.73 0.17
N GLN A 46 21.27 6.91 1.16
CA GLN A 46 22.63 6.46 1.42
C GLN A 46 23.03 5.23 0.57
N LEU A 47 22.07 4.58 -0.07
CA LEU A 47 22.34 3.53 -1.05
C LEU A 47 23.07 4.08 -2.27
N PRO A 48 23.75 3.22 -3.08
CA PRO A 48 24.36 3.65 -4.33
C PRO A 48 23.42 4.46 -5.23
N ALA A 49 23.93 5.52 -5.87
CA ALA A 49 23.14 6.49 -6.64
C ALA A 49 22.28 5.88 -7.77
N ARG A 50 22.54 4.64 -8.17
CA ARG A 50 21.72 3.91 -9.16
C ARG A 50 20.32 3.54 -8.66
N PHE A 51 20.07 3.57 -7.35
CA PHE A 51 18.77 3.21 -6.75
C PHE A 51 17.75 4.35 -6.75
N PHE A 52 18.19 5.57 -7.06
CA PHE A 52 17.29 6.72 -7.06
C PHE A 52 17.80 7.86 -7.94
N ALA A 53 16.91 8.78 -8.23
CA ALA A 53 17.25 10.06 -8.82
C ALA A 53 16.70 11.18 -7.94
N SER A 54 17.52 12.20 -7.66
CA SER A 54 17.04 13.41 -6.98
C SER A 54 16.10 14.18 -7.91
N VAL A 55 14.89 14.49 -7.43
CA VAL A 55 13.87 15.17 -8.22
C VAL A 55 12.93 15.96 -7.31
N LEU A 56 12.64 17.21 -7.66
CA LEU A 56 11.65 18.01 -6.96
C LEU A 56 10.25 17.73 -7.50
N PRO A 57 9.20 17.76 -6.66
CA PRO A 57 7.83 17.81 -7.14
C PRO A 57 7.62 19.00 -8.06
N THR A 58 6.75 18.84 -9.06
CA THR A 58 6.37 19.95 -9.94
C THR A 58 5.22 20.72 -9.32
N PRO A 59 5.36 22.01 -9.02
CA PRO A 59 4.31 22.82 -8.43
C PRO A 59 3.00 22.78 -9.23
N VAL A 60 1.89 22.92 -8.54
CA VAL A 60 0.55 22.95 -9.11
C VAL A 60 -0.13 24.29 -8.88
N SER A 61 -1.18 24.61 -9.67
CA SER A 61 -1.75 25.95 -9.73
C SER A 61 -2.51 26.37 -8.47
N SER A 62 -3.23 25.43 -7.81
CA SER A 62 -4.10 25.75 -6.67
C SER A 62 -4.18 24.56 -5.69
N PRO A 63 -3.13 24.35 -4.87
CA PRO A 63 -3.11 23.27 -3.91
C PRO A 63 -4.17 23.48 -2.83
N ARG A 64 -5.00 22.43 -2.59
CA ARG A 64 -6.03 22.42 -1.57
C ARG A 64 -6.12 21.05 -0.91
N LEU A 65 -6.04 21.00 0.40
CA LEU A 65 -6.23 19.77 1.15
C LEU A 65 -7.68 19.27 0.99
N VAL A 66 -7.84 18.00 0.59
CA VAL A 66 -9.14 17.34 0.41
C VAL A 66 -9.42 16.43 1.60
N LEU A 67 -8.46 15.59 1.96
CA LEU A 67 -8.53 14.69 3.13
C LEU A 67 -7.25 14.76 3.94
N LEU A 68 -7.37 14.62 5.24
CA LEU A 68 -6.25 14.45 6.18
C LEU A 68 -6.59 13.34 7.18
N ASN A 69 -5.74 12.35 7.28
CA ASN A 69 -5.82 11.28 8.26
C ASN A 69 -5.23 11.77 9.59
N ARG A 70 -6.08 12.35 10.42
CA ARG A 70 -5.68 12.94 11.71
C ARG A 70 -5.10 11.89 12.67
N PRO A 71 -5.73 10.70 12.87
CA PRO A 71 -5.16 9.66 13.72
C PRO A 71 -3.78 9.16 13.25
N LEU A 72 -3.59 9.02 11.93
CA LEU A 72 -2.28 8.63 11.38
C LEU A 72 -1.24 9.74 11.57
N ALA A 73 -1.63 11.01 11.40
CA ALA A 73 -0.73 12.14 11.67
C ALA A 73 -0.23 12.11 13.13
N GLU A 74 -1.12 11.92 14.09
CA GLU A 74 -0.78 11.79 15.52
C GLU A 74 0.15 10.59 15.79
N GLN A 75 -0.14 9.44 15.18
CA GLN A 75 0.72 8.23 15.26
C GLN A 75 2.13 8.51 14.75
N LEU A 76 2.26 9.29 13.67
CA LEU A 76 3.54 9.71 13.09
C LEU A 76 4.26 10.78 13.93
N GLY A 77 3.62 11.32 14.98
CA GLY A 77 4.14 12.42 15.79
C GLY A 77 3.98 13.79 15.12
N LEU A 78 3.09 13.89 14.12
CA LEU A 78 2.75 15.13 13.44
C LEU A 78 1.55 15.80 14.10
N ASN A 79 1.51 17.13 14.09
CA ASN A 79 0.36 17.88 14.61
C ASN A 79 -0.72 18.02 13.54
N PRO A 80 -1.89 17.35 13.66
CA PRO A 80 -2.94 17.37 12.64
C PRO A 80 -3.57 18.76 12.45
N ASP A 81 -3.65 19.60 13.50
CA ASP A 81 -4.20 20.95 13.38
C ASP A 81 -3.27 21.86 12.57
N THR A 82 -1.97 21.71 12.77
CA THR A 82 -0.98 22.41 11.95
C THR A 82 -1.03 21.91 10.50
N LEU A 83 -1.09 20.59 10.29
CA LEU A 83 -1.16 20.01 8.94
C LEU A 83 -2.43 20.45 8.18
N ALA A 84 -3.53 20.68 8.87
CA ALA A 84 -4.81 21.09 8.30
C ALA A 84 -4.86 22.59 7.91
N GLN A 85 -3.85 23.41 8.25
CA GLN A 85 -3.84 24.82 7.86
C GLN A 85 -3.77 24.94 6.33
N PRO A 86 -4.52 25.87 5.72
CA PRO A 86 -4.60 26.00 4.26
C PRO A 86 -3.25 26.14 3.55
N GLU A 87 -2.31 26.86 4.14
CA GLU A 87 -0.96 27.07 3.62
C GLU A 87 -0.15 25.77 3.53
N ASN A 88 -0.41 24.80 4.41
CA ASN A 88 0.29 23.52 4.45
C ASN A 88 -0.22 22.50 3.41
N ALA A 89 -1.31 22.81 2.71
CA ALA A 89 -1.70 22.07 1.52
C ALA A 89 -0.58 22.03 0.47
N ALA A 90 0.28 23.04 0.46
CA ALA A 90 1.45 23.13 -0.41
C ALA A 90 2.43 21.95 -0.19
N TRP A 91 2.58 21.41 1.02
CA TRP A 91 3.42 20.23 1.27
C TRP A 91 2.87 18.97 0.62
N PHE A 92 1.56 18.79 0.73
CA PHE A 92 0.86 17.60 0.22
C PHE A 92 0.67 17.61 -1.30
N ALA A 93 0.68 18.81 -1.91
CA ALA A 93 0.63 18.97 -3.36
C ALA A 93 2.02 19.02 -4.02
N GLY A 94 3.09 19.17 -3.24
CA GLY A 94 4.45 19.31 -3.74
C GLY A 94 4.88 20.72 -4.14
N ASN A 95 4.08 21.76 -3.82
CA ASN A 95 4.43 23.17 -4.06
C ASN A 95 5.49 23.70 -3.08
N ALA A 96 5.56 23.10 -1.90
CA ALA A 96 6.60 23.34 -0.91
C ALA A 96 7.05 22.00 -0.32
N LEU A 97 8.19 21.98 0.30
CA LEU A 97 8.71 20.81 0.98
C LEU A 97 8.54 20.93 2.49
N PRO A 98 8.11 19.88 3.18
CA PRO A 98 8.14 19.88 4.64
C PRO A 98 9.60 20.00 5.14
N PRO A 99 9.81 20.56 6.35
CA PRO A 99 11.14 20.70 6.91
C PRO A 99 11.94 19.40 6.93
N GLY A 100 13.16 19.43 6.43
CA GLY A 100 14.05 18.27 6.37
C GLY A 100 13.85 17.34 5.17
N ALA A 101 12.90 17.60 4.27
CA ALA A 101 12.70 16.74 3.10
C ALA A 101 13.86 16.82 2.10
N SER A 102 14.23 15.66 1.52
CA SER A 102 15.19 15.51 0.42
C SER A 102 14.61 14.60 -0.64
N PRO A 103 13.84 15.15 -1.59
CA PRO A 103 13.00 14.36 -2.49
C PRO A 103 13.81 13.54 -3.49
N ILE A 104 13.42 12.26 -3.63
CA ILE A 104 13.98 11.32 -4.58
C ILE A 104 12.89 10.50 -5.25
N ALA A 105 13.13 10.06 -6.48
CA ALA A 105 12.36 9.01 -7.14
C ALA A 105 13.18 7.71 -7.10
N GLN A 106 12.57 6.60 -6.69
CA GLN A 106 13.24 5.32 -6.54
C GLN A 106 13.27 4.55 -7.86
N ALA A 107 14.39 3.87 -8.13
CA ALA A 107 14.53 2.96 -9.24
C ALA A 107 14.11 1.55 -8.84
N TYR A 108 13.35 0.88 -9.68
CA TYR A 108 13.02 -0.54 -9.54
C TYR A 108 12.70 -1.14 -10.92
N ALA A 109 12.61 -2.45 -11.00
CA ALA A 109 12.10 -3.18 -12.14
C ALA A 109 10.76 -3.85 -11.76
N GLY A 110 10.17 -4.58 -12.67
CA GLY A 110 9.00 -5.39 -12.37
C GLY A 110 8.70 -6.38 -13.48
N HIS A 111 8.17 -7.54 -13.09
CA HIS A 111 7.56 -8.46 -14.02
C HIS A 111 6.07 -8.11 -14.16
N GLN A 112 5.79 -7.21 -15.12
CA GLN A 112 4.41 -6.79 -15.40
C GLN A 112 3.72 -7.84 -16.26
N TYR A 113 2.68 -8.49 -15.71
CA TYR A 113 2.03 -9.64 -16.33
C TYR A 113 3.02 -10.74 -16.78
N GLY A 114 4.11 -10.90 -16.00
CA GLY A 114 5.17 -11.88 -16.26
C GLY A 114 6.30 -11.41 -17.19
N ASN A 115 6.20 -10.20 -17.75
CA ASN A 115 7.24 -9.63 -18.61
C ASN A 115 8.13 -8.67 -17.81
N PHE A 116 9.45 -8.90 -17.82
CA PHE A 116 10.41 -8.05 -17.13
C PHE A 116 10.52 -6.67 -17.79
N VAL A 117 10.40 -5.62 -17.01
CA VAL A 117 10.49 -4.22 -17.45
C VAL A 117 11.26 -3.40 -16.42
N MET A 118 12.22 -2.60 -16.90
CA MET A 118 12.88 -1.60 -16.07
C MET A 118 11.90 -0.44 -15.85
N LEU A 119 11.64 -0.13 -14.59
CA LEU A 119 10.64 0.83 -14.16
C LEU A 119 11.28 1.90 -13.25
N GLY A 120 10.57 2.33 -12.27
CA GLY A 120 10.90 3.29 -11.22
C GLY A 120 9.66 4.12 -10.88
N ASP A 121 9.81 5.00 -9.91
CA ASP A 121 8.74 5.89 -9.47
C ASP A 121 8.41 6.94 -10.55
N GLY A 122 7.69 6.53 -11.59
CA GLY A 122 7.33 7.38 -12.72
C GLY A 122 6.31 8.49 -12.38
N ARG A 123 5.65 8.37 -11.23
CA ARG A 123 4.68 9.34 -10.71
C ARG A 123 4.66 9.40 -9.19
N ALA A 124 5.77 9.05 -8.55
CA ALA A 124 5.89 9.12 -7.11
C ALA A 124 7.25 9.71 -6.72
N ILE A 125 7.29 10.40 -5.58
CA ILE A 125 8.49 11.05 -5.04
C ILE A 125 8.51 10.80 -3.54
N LEU A 126 9.56 10.13 -3.07
CA LEU A 126 9.84 9.94 -1.65
C LEU A 126 10.43 11.23 -1.07
N LEU A 127 9.78 11.81 -0.06
CA LEU A 127 10.23 13.03 0.61
C LEU A 127 11.29 12.75 1.67
N GLY A 128 11.30 11.58 2.24
CA GLY A 128 12.14 11.11 3.33
C GLY A 128 11.40 10.10 4.20
N GLU A 129 11.99 9.78 5.34
CA GLU A 129 11.53 8.76 6.27
C GLU A 129 11.21 9.42 7.61
N GLN A 130 9.92 9.52 7.97
CA GLN A 130 9.49 10.08 9.25
C GLN A 130 9.88 9.16 10.41
N ILE A 131 10.55 9.72 11.40
CA ILE A 131 10.85 9.02 12.65
C ILE A 131 9.78 9.39 13.68
N THR A 132 8.97 8.40 14.09
CA THR A 132 7.91 8.61 15.07
C THR A 132 8.47 8.90 16.47
N PRO A 133 7.66 9.40 17.41
CA PRO A 133 8.08 9.56 18.80
C PRO A 133 8.53 8.24 19.47
N ARG A 134 8.10 7.09 18.95
CA ARG A 134 8.50 5.75 19.42
C ARG A 134 9.75 5.21 18.72
N GLY A 135 10.31 5.97 17.77
CA GLY A 135 11.50 5.57 17.02
C GLY A 135 11.18 4.69 15.79
N GLU A 136 9.92 4.45 15.49
CA GLU A 136 9.50 3.75 14.27
C GLU A 136 9.80 4.62 13.05
N ARG A 137 10.08 3.98 11.92
CA ARG A 137 10.49 4.65 10.67
C ARG A 137 9.50 4.36 9.56
N TYR A 138 8.93 5.40 8.96
CA TYR A 138 7.98 5.31 7.85
C TYR A 138 8.38 6.21 6.69
N ASP A 139 8.35 5.67 5.48
CA ASP A 139 8.50 6.44 4.25
C ASP A 139 7.33 7.40 4.05
N ILE A 140 7.63 8.64 3.66
CA ILE A 140 6.64 9.64 3.24
C ILE A 140 6.80 9.86 1.74
N GLN A 141 5.83 9.38 0.96
CA GLN A 141 5.88 9.45 -0.49
C GLN A 141 4.68 10.22 -1.06
N LEU A 142 4.93 11.17 -1.97
CA LEU A 142 3.89 11.80 -2.79
C LEU A 142 3.63 10.94 -4.03
N LYS A 143 2.35 10.65 -4.33
CA LYS A 143 1.91 9.97 -5.57
C LYS A 143 1.10 10.95 -6.41
N GLY A 144 1.55 11.21 -7.63
CA GLY A 144 0.99 12.20 -8.55
C GLY A 144 1.62 13.60 -8.52
N PRO A 145 2.84 13.82 -7.93
CA PRO A 145 3.39 15.16 -7.75
C PRO A 145 4.07 15.72 -9.01
N GLY A 146 4.00 15.04 -10.14
CA GLY A 146 4.60 15.43 -11.41
C GLY A 146 5.61 14.41 -11.94
N PRO A 147 6.22 14.71 -13.11
CA PRO A 147 7.13 13.80 -13.79
C PRO A 147 8.45 13.62 -13.02
N THR A 148 9.00 12.42 -13.17
CA THR A 148 10.32 12.03 -12.67
C THR A 148 11.17 11.50 -13.83
N PRO A 149 12.46 11.22 -13.65
CA PRO A 149 13.27 10.55 -14.66
C PRO A 149 12.74 9.18 -15.11
N TYR A 150 11.84 8.58 -14.32
CA TYR A 150 11.22 7.27 -14.61
C TYR A 150 9.83 7.37 -15.23
N SER A 151 9.30 8.57 -15.48
CA SER A 151 7.94 8.75 -16.03
C SER A 151 7.80 8.31 -17.49
N ARG A 152 8.91 8.05 -18.16
CA ARG A 152 8.93 7.74 -19.61
C ARG A 152 8.25 8.87 -20.40
N ARG A 153 7.03 8.65 -20.91
CA ARG A 153 6.21 9.67 -21.60
C ARG A 153 5.01 10.14 -20.78
N GLY A 154 4.90 9.67 -19.52
CA GLY A 154 3.81 10.06 -18.62
C GLY A 154 4.02 11.47 -18.04
N ASP A 155 2.92 12.10 -17.65
CA ASP A 155 2.89 13.43 -17.02
C ASP A 155 3.24 13.39 -15.52
N GLY A 156 3.37 12.20 -14.93
CA GLY A 156 3.63 12.03 -13.50
C GLY A 156 2.49 12.50 -12.60
N ARG A 157 1.34 12.86 -13.16
CA ARG A 157 0.16 13.34 -12.45
C ARG A 157 -0.81 12.19 -12.13
N ALA A 158 -1.71 12.43 -11.19
CA ALA A 158 -2.78 11.52 -10.82
C ALA A 158 -4.13 12.25 -10.75
N ALA A 159 -5.21 11.53 -11.06
CA ALA A 159 -6.57 12.07 -10.94
C ALA A 159 -7.11 11.87 -9.51
N LEU A 160 -8.06 12.72 -9.12
CA LEU A 160 -8.65 12.74 -7.77
C LEU A 160 -9.33 11.41 -7.40
N GLY A 161 -10.15 10.85 -8.29
CA GLY A 161 -10.87 9.60 -8.03
C GLY A 161 -9.95 8.46 -7.61
N PRO A 162 -8.93 8.08 -8.40
CA PRO A 162 -7.94 7.07 -8.02
C PRO A 162 -7.20 7.35 -6.71
N MET A 163 -6.91 8.62 -6.38
CA MET A 163 -6.23 8.97 -5.12
C MET A 163 -7.16 8.81 -3.91
N LEU A 164 -8.43 9.20 -4.04
CA LEU A 164 -9.45 8.97 -3.02
C LEU A 164 -9.73 7.47 -2.83
N ARG A 165 -9.74 6.70 -3.93
CA ARG A 165 -9.90 5.25 -3.89
C ARG A 165 -8.76 4.59 -3.12
N GLU A 166 -7.51 4.92 -3.42
CA GLU A 166 -6.35 4.38 -2.71
C GLU A 166 -6.38 4.76 -1.23
N TYR A 167 -6.74 6.00 -0.91
CA TYR A 167 -6.92 6.44 0.47
C TYR A 167 -7.97 5.58 1.20
N LEU A 168 -9.17 5.45 0.64
CA LEU A 168 -10.27 4.72 1.25
C LEU A 168 -9.90 3.24 1.47
N ILE A 169 -9.35 2.57 0.45
CA ILE A 169 -9.08 1.14 0.53
C ILE A 169 -7.89 0.86 1.46
N SER A 170 -6.82 1.66 1.42
CA SER A 170 -5.68 1.47 2.32
C SER A 170 -6.08 1.60 3.79
N GLU A 171 -6.94 2.57 4.13
CA GLU A 171 -7.42 2.76 5.49
C GLU A 171 -8.41 1.66 5.91
N ALA A 172 -9.28 1.20 5.01
CA ALA A 172 -10.15 0.05 5.27
C ALA A 172 -9.34 -1.24 5.49
N MET A 173 -8.29 -1.50 4.71
CA MET A 173 -7.39 -2.64 4.91
C MET A 173 -6.69 -2.57 6.26
N HIS A 174 -6.24 -1.38 6.66
CA HIS A 174 -5.69 -1.16 7.99
C HIS A 174 -6.70 -1.49 9.11
N ALA A 175 -7.93 -0.99 8.99
CA ALA A 175 -8.99 -1.27 9.95
C ALA A 175 -9.37 -2.75 10.02
N LEU A 176 -9.27 -3.48 8.90
CA LEU A 176 -9.42 -4.94 8.83
C LEU A 176 -8.23 -5.71 9.46
N GLY A 177 -7.19 -5.01 9.92
CA GLY A 177 -5.99 -5.62 10.52
C GLY A 177 -5.04 -6.25 9.50
N ILE A 178 -5.13 -5.86 8.23
CA ILE A 178 -4.27 -6.35 7.15
C ILE A 178 -3.07 -5.41 7.00
N PRO A 179 -1.81 -5.92 7.00
CA PRO A 179 -0.63 -5.11 6.74
C PRO A 179 -0.74 -4.37 5.41
N THR A 180 -0.59 -3.06 5.46
CA THR A 180 -0.84 -2.19 4.30
C THR A 180 -0.09 -0.87 4.41
N THR A 181 0.28 -0.30 3.26
CA THR A 181 0.59 1.13 3.20
C THR A 181 -0.62 1.95 3.64
N ARG A 182 -0.38 3.12 4.22
CA ARG A 182 -1.40 4.02 4.75
C ARG A 182 -1.47 5.29 3.90
N SER A 183 -2.53 6.03 4.06
CA SER A 183 -2.75 7.30 3.38
C SER A 183 -2.87 8.44 4.39
N LEU A 184 -1.94 9.40 4.34
CA LEU A 184 -1.93 10.55 5.27
C LEU A 184 -2.83 11.67 4.77
N ALA A 185 -2.74 12.02 3.49
CA ALA A 185 -3.50 13.13 2.92
C ALA A 185 -3.78 12.94 1.43
N VAL A 186 -4.86 13.58 0.95
CA VAL A 186 -5.12 13.83 -0.47
C VAL A 186 -5.23 15.33 -0.65
N ALA A 187 -4.43 15.89 -1.58
CA ALA A 187 -4.48 17.30 -1.97
C ALA A 187 -4.93 17.44 -3.43
N ALA A 188 -5.93 18.26 -3.70
CA ALA A 188 -6.29 18.65 -5.05
C ALA A 188 -5.26 19.63 -5.62
N THR A 189 -5.00 19.55 -6.92
CA THR A 189 -3.99 20.38 -7.61
C THR A 189 -4.55 21.68 -8.18
N GLY A 190 -5.86 21.76 -8.37
CA GLY A 190 -6.51 22.84 -9.15
C GLY A 190 -6.28 22.71 -10.65
N GLU A 191 -5.68 21.62 -11.11
CA GLU A 191 -5.35 21.35 -12.52
C GLU A 191 -6.18 20.17 -13.04
N THR A 192 -6.37 20.14 -14.35
CA THR A 192 -7.00 19.03 -15.06
C THR A 192 -5.93 18.03 -15.51
N VAL A 193 -6.15 16.77 -15.21
CA VAL A 193 -5.35 15.65 -15.71
C VAL A 193 -6.08 15.00 -16.87
N PHE A 194 -5.42 14.91 -18.01
CA PHE A 194 -6.00 14.34 -19.23
C PHE A 194 -5.71 12.83 -19.27
N ARG A 195 -6.80 12.04 -19.29
CA ARG A 195 -6.81 10.59 -19.51
C ARG A 195 -7.74 10.31 -20.70
N GLU A 196 -8.59 9.29 -20.65
CA GLU A 196 -9.67 9.15 -21.64
C GLU A 196 -10.62 10.35 -21.61
N THR A 197 -10.84 10.90 -20.44
CA THR A 197 -11.60 12.13 -20.20
C THR A 197 -10.80 13.10 -19.34
N PRO A 198 -11.10 14.42 -19.39
CA PRO A 198 -10.53 15.38 -18.45
C PRO A 198 -11.00 15.09 -17.01
N LEU A 199 -10.07 14.99 -16.07
CA LEU A 199 -10.32 14.65 -14.67
C LEU A 199 -9.67 15.67 -13.73
N PRO A 200 -10.25 15.99 -12.56
CA PRO A 200 -9.57 16.82 -11.57
C PRO A 200 -8.31 16.11 -11.07
N GLY A 201 -7.21 16.86 -11.00
CA GLY A 201 -5.91 16.35 -10.54
C GLY A 201 -5.79 16.36 -9.02
N ALA A 202 -5.04 15.38 -8.48
CA ALA A 202 -4.72 15.29 -7.07
C ALA A 202 -3.36 14.63 -6.82
N VAL A 203 -2.86 14.80 -5.60
CA VAL A 203 -1.67 14.14 -5.06
C VAL A 203 -2.08 13.40 -3.78
N LEU A 204 -1.67 12.14 -3.66
CA LEU A 204 -1.80 11.35 -2.44
C LEU A 204 -0.47 11.35 -1.68
N THR A 205 -0.53 11.56 -0.37
CA THR A 205 0.61 11.32 0.53
C THR A 205 0.49 9.91 1.10
N ARG A 206 1.32 9.00 0.59
CA ARG A 206 1.40 7.59 1.00
C ARG A 206 2.42 7.42 2.11
N ILE A 207 2.08 6.60 3.10
CA ILE A 207 2.94 6.21 4.22
C ILE A 207 3.17 4.70 4.14
N ALA A 208 4.42 4.26 4.28
CA ALA A 208 4.77 2.84 4.24
C ALA A 208 5.90 2.54 5.23
N ALA A 209 6.00 1.30 5.71
CA ALA A 209 7.20 0.85 6.43
C ALA A 209 8.44 1.00 5.53
N SER A 210 8.32 0.73 4.24
CA SER A 210 9.18 1.22 3.15
C SER A 210 8.53 0.95 1.79
N HIS A 211 9.07 1.58 0.74
CA HIS A 211 8.70 1.29 -0.65
C HIS A 211 9.64 0.28 -1.33
N LEU A 212 10.43 -0.48 -0.55
CA LEU A 212 11.21 -1.61 -1.06
C LEU A 212 10.29 -2.72 -1.57
N ARG A 213 10.51 -3.16 -2.78
CA ARG A 213 9.68 -4.15 -3.49
C ARG A 213 10.53 -5.29 -4.00
N VAL A 214 9.93 -6.40 -4.37
CA VAL A 214 10.64 -7.45 -5.13
C VAL A 214 11.32 -6.84 -6.35
N GLY A 215 10.63 -5.95 -7.06
CA GLY A 215 11.17 -5.22 -8.21
C GLY A 215 12.40 -4.35 -7.91
N THR A 216 12.60 -3.88 -6.68
CA THR A 216 13.82 -3.16 -6.30
C THR A 216 15.03 -4.09 -6.28
N VAL A 217 14.85 -5.34 -5.80
CA VAL A 217 15.90 -6.35 -5.80
C VAL A 217 16.19 -6.84 -7.23
N GLU A 218 15.14 -7.00 -8.05
CA GLU A 218 15.27 -7.33 -9.47
C GLU A 218 16.06 -6.26 -10.24
N TRP A 219 15.83 -4.98 -9.94
CA TRP A 219 16.63 -3.87 -10.48
C TRP A 219 18.09 -3.99 -10.09
N ALA A 220 18.38 -4.20 -8.80
CA ALA A 220 19.75 -4.35 -8.31
C ALA A 220 20.49 -5.50 -9.02
N ALA A 221 19.85 -6.66 -9.13
CA ALA A 221 20.41 -7.82 -9.83
C ALA A 221 20.63 -7.54 -11.33
N ALA A 222 19.67 -6.90 -12.01
CA ALA A 222 19.75 -6.58 -13.43
C ALA A 222 20.86 -5.57 -13.78
N THR A 223 21.33 -4.77 -12.81
CA THR A 223 22.47 -3.85 -13.02
C THR A 223 23.81 -4.58 -13.09
N GLY A 224 23.88 -5.86 -12.74
CA GLY A 224 25.09 -6.67 -12.75
C GLY A 224 26.16 -6.24 -11.73
N ASP A 225 25.78 -5.51 -10.68
CA ASP A 225 26.67 -5.04 -9.62
C ASP A 225 26.39 -5.79 -8.30
N PRO A 226 27.22 -6.78 -7.93
CA PRO A 226 27.02 -7.57 -6.72
C PRO A 226 27.12 -6.74 -5.42
N GLU A 227 27.92 -5.66 -5.41
CA GLU A 227 28.07 -4.81 -4.24
C GLU A 227 26.80 -3.98 -4.02
N ALA A 228 26.21 -3.46 -5.10
CA ALA A 228 24.92 -2.76 -5.02
C ALA A 228 23.79 -3.69 -4.56
N LEU A 229 23.73 -4.92 -5.07
CA LEU A 229 22.78 -5.93 -4.62
C LEU A 229 22.95 -6.24 -3.13
N ARG A 230 24.20 -6.43 -2.68
CA ARG A 230 24.53 -6.66 -1.26
C ARG A 230 24.11 -5.47 -0.39
N ALA A 231 24.47 -4.24 -0.81
CA ALA A 231 24.10 -3.02 -0.05
C ALA A 231 22.57 -2.89 0.11
N LEU A 232 21.80 -3.24 -0.93
CA LEU A 232 20.33 -3.25 -0.85
C LEU A 232 19.79 -4.35 0.08
N ALA A 233 20.38 -5.56 0.03
CA ALA A 233 19.99 -6.66 0.90
C ALA A 233 20.31 -6.36 2.37
N ASP A 234 21.48 -5.78 2.67
CA ASP A 234 21.88 -5.35 4.01
C ASP A 234 20.97 -4.23 4.52
N TYR A 235 20.64 -3.25 3.66
CA TYR A 235 19.67 -2.21 4.00
C TYR A 235 18.28 -2.80 4.30
N THR A 236 17.83 -3.79 3.53
CA THR A 236 16.55 -4.47 3.75
C THR A 236 16.54 -5.24 5.08
N LEU A 237 17.63 -5.93 5.42
CA LEU A 237 17.83 -6.58 6.72
C LEU A 237 17.71 -5.56 7.86
N GLN A 238 18.50 -4.48 7.81
CA GLN A 238 18.50 -3.45 8.86
C GLN A 238 17.14 -2.78 9.02
N ARG A 239 16.43 -2.56 7.91
CA ARG A 239 15.16 -1.84 7.88
C ARG A 239 13.98 -2.68 8.40
N HIS A 240 13.91 -3.96 8.05
CA HIS A 240 12.72 -4.79 8.24
C HIS A 240 12.93 -6.06 9.04
N TYR A 241 14.21 -6.50 9.16
CA TYR A 241 14.58 -7.79 9.74
C TYR A 241 15.88 -7.68 10.53
N PRO A 242 16.03 -6.66 11.41
CA PRO A 242 17.29 -6.40 12.11
C PRO A 242 17.76 -7.57 12.95
N GLU A 243 16.83 -8.42 13.42
CA GLU A 243 17.12 -9.63 14.18
C GLU A 243 17.86 -10.69 13.35
N LEU A 244 17.76 -10.64 12.01
CA LEU A 244 18.42 -11.58 11.10
C LEU A 244 19.79 -11.12 10.62
N ALA A 245 20.20 -9.89 10.91
CA ALA A 245 21.44 -9.30 10.37
C ALA A 245 22.71 -10.07 10.81
N ASN A 246 22.65 -10.76 11.95
CA ASN A 246 23.75 -11.56 12.49
C ASN A 246 23.52 -13.08 12.36
N ALA A 247 22.57 -13.52 11.52
CA ALA A 247 22.37 -14.94 11.25
C ALA A 247 23.58 -15.54 10.50
N GLU A 248 23.80 -16.84 10.62
CA GLU A 248 24.89 -17.53 9.89
C GLU A 248 24.78 -17.36 8.37
N GLN A 249 23.53 -17.38 7.85
CA GLN A 249 23.21 -17.16 6.44
C GLN A 249 22.15 -16.03 6.31
N PRO A 250 22.51 -14.76 6.48
CA PRO A 250 21.56 -13.68 6.66
C PRO A 250 20.65 -13.48 5.42
N TYR A 251 21.15 -13.70 4.21
CA TYR A 251 20.35 -13.52 2.99
C TYR A 251 19.39 -14.68 2.72
N VAL A 252 19.73 -15.90 3.15
CA VAL A 252 18.80 -17.03 3.14
C VAL A 252 17.68 -16.79 4.16
N ALA A 253 18.05 -16.35 5.37
CA ALA A 253 17.09 -15.99 6.40
C ALA A 253 16.17 -14.82 5.95
N LEU A 254 16.73 -13.83 5.24
CA LEU A 254 15.96 -12.73 4.64
C LEU A 254 14.92 -13.24 3.64
N LEU A 255 15.32 -14.09 2.68
CA LEU A 255 14.41 -14.68 1.71
C LEU A 255 13.28 -15.45 2.40
N GLN A 256 13.61 -16.25 3.41
CA GLN A 256 12.66 -17.03 4.19
C GLN A 256 11.68 -16.13 4.97
N ALA A 257 12.16 -15.07 5.61
CA ALA A 257 11.33 -14.15 6.37
C ALA A 257 10.36 -13.35 5.47
N ILE A 258 10.83 -12.90 4.30
CA ILE A 258 9.96 -12.27 3.31
C ILE A 258 8.88 -13.25 2.84
N LEU A 259 9.25 -14.49 2.53
CA LEU A 259 8.32 -15.55 2.12
C LEU A 259 7.24 -15.78 3.19
N GLN A 260 7.61 -15.89 4.47
CA GLN A 260 6.67 -16.07 5.57
C GLN A 260 5.68 -14.91 5.69
N ARG A 261 6.17 -13.65 5.64
CA ARG A 261 5.31 -12.45 5.68
C ARG A 261 4.34 -12.40 4.51
N GLN A 262 4.82 -12.73 3.30
CA GLN A 262 3.97 -12.74 2.12
C GLN A 262 2.92 -13.86 2.16
N ALA A 263 3.26 -15.06 2.61
CA ALA A 263 2.30 -16.14 2.78
C ALA A 263 1.18 -15.75 3.77
N ALA A 264 1.54 -15.14 4.90
CA ALA A 264 0.58 -14.64 5.88
C ALA A 264 -0.29 -13.51 5.34
N LEU A 265 0.28 -12.56 4.57
CA LEU A 265 -0.45 -11.46 3.94
C LEU A 265 -1.50 -11.97 2.96
N ILE A 266 -1.10 -12.85 2.03
CA ILE A 266 -2.01 -13.39 1.00
C ILE A 266 -3.14 -14.21 1.64
N ALA A 267 -2.86 -14.96 2.71
CA ALA A 267 -3.91 -15.67 3.46
C ALA A 267 -4.94 -14.68 4.04
N ARG A 268 -4.50 -13.53 4.59
CA ARG A 268 -5.41 -12.49 5.10
C ARG A 268 -6.26 -11.86 3.99
N TRP A 269 -5.70 -11.63 2.78
CA TRP A 269 -6.50 -11.17 1.63
C TRP A 269 -7.62 -12.16 1.29
N GLN A 270 -7.30 -13.47 1.28
CA GLN A 270 -8.29 -14.51 1.03
C GLN A 270 -9.42 -14.50 2.09
N HIS A 271 -9.12 -14.22 3.36
CA HIS A 271 -10.11 -14.23 4.43
C HIS A 271 -11.15 -13.10 4.35
N VAL A 272 -10.84 -12.02 3.67
CA VAL A 272 -11.76 -10.87 3.51
C VAL A 272 -12.30 -10.73 2.09
N GLY A 273 -11.99 -11.67 1.20
CA GLY A 273 -12.43 -11.61 -0.20
C GLY A 273 -11.73 -10.53 -1.04
N PHE A 274 -10.53 -10.10 -0.64
CA PHE A 274 -9.78 -9.08 -1.37
C PHE A 274 -9.06 -9.65 -2.58
N VAL A 275 -9.18 -8.97 -3.72
CA VAL A 275 -8.47 -9.23 -4.96
C VAL A 275 -7.62 -8.01 -5.30
N HIS A 276 -6.31 -8.18 -5.33
CA HIS A 276 -5.38 -7.08 -5.62
C HIS A 276 -5.47 -6.59 -7.07
N GLY A 277 -5.68 -7.51 -8.00
CA GLY A 277 -5.89 -7.22 -9.42
C GLY A 277 -4.64 -6.98 -10.25
N VAL A 278 -3.49 -6.63 -9.65
CA VAL A 278 -2.18 -6.48 -10.34
C VAL A 278 -1.04 -6.85 -9.39
N MET A 279 -0.80 -8.14 -9.24
CA MET A 279 0.30 -8.67 -8.41
C MET A 279 1.60 -8.82 -9.21
N ASN A 280 2.05 -7.73 -9.82
CA ASN A 280 3.38 -7.65 -10.41
C ASN A 280 4.45 -7.66 -9.31
N THR A 281 5.71 -7.95 -9.65
CA THR A 281 6.81 -7.92 -8.67
C THR A 281 7.11 -6.51 -8.14
N ASP A 282 6.73 -5.47 -8.88
CA ASP A 282 6.78 -4.07 -8.43
C ASP A 282 5.60 -3.68 -7.50
N ASN A 283 4.62 -4.56 -7.30
CA ASN A 283 3.51 -4.40 -6.35
C ASN A 283 3.58 -5.39 -5.19
N MET A 284 4.77 -5.89 -4.86
CA MET A 284 5.01 -6.80 -3.75
C MET A 284 6.10 -6.24 -2.84
N ALA A 285 5.67 -5.63 -1.72
CA ALA A 285 6.57 -4.98 -0.77
C ALA A 285 7.35 -6.00 0.07
N LEU A 286 8.65 -5.76 0.28
CA LEU A 286 9.50 -6.61 1.10
C LEU A 286 9.14 -6.55 2.60
N SER A 287 8.46 -5.49 3.03
CA SER A 287 7.91 -5.34 4.38
C SER A 287 6.78 -6.32 4.69
N GLY A 288 6.12 -6.87 3.66
CA GLY A 288 4.89 -7.67 3.81
C GLY A 288 3.63 -6.80 3.91
N GLU A 289 3.68 -5.54 3.48
CA GLU A 289 2.51 -4.66 3.37
C GLU A 289 1.86 -4.76 1.98
N THR A 290 0.54 -4.62 1.93
CA THR A 290 -0.19 -4.40 0.68
C THR A 290 0.12 -3.00 0.15
N ILE A 291 0.42 -2.89 -1.14
CA ILE A 291 0.78 -1.61 -1.78
C ILE A 291 0.07 -1.47 -3.13
N ASP A 292 -0.23 -0.22 -3.50
CA ASP A 292 -0.69 0.17 -4.85
C ASP A 292 -2.10 -0.35 -5.21
N TYR A 293 -3.09 0.32 -4.64
CA TYR A 293 -4.52 -0.02 -4.76
C TYR A 293 -5.15 0.51 -6.07
N GLY A 294 -4.61 0.07 -7.21
CA GLY A 294 -5.15 0.39 -8.52
C GLY A 294 -6.46 -0.39 -8.83
N PRO A 295 -6.36 -1.56 -9.51
CA PRO A 295 -7.53 -2.32 -9.93
C PRO A 295 -8.01 -3.34 -8.87
N CYS A 296 -7.76 -3.09 -7.59
CA CYS A 296 -8.20 -3.96 -6.51
C CYS A 296 -9.71 -3.84 -6.25
N ALA A 297 -10.30 -4.89 -5.71
CA ALA A 297 -11.71 -4.90 -5.28
C ALA A 297 -11.96 -6.03 -4.26
N PHE A 298 -13.14 -6.02 -3.65
CA PHE A 298 -13.60 -7.06 -2.75
C PHE A 298 -14.68 -7.91 -3.42
N LEU A 299 -14.70 -9.21 -3.09
CA LEU A 299 -15.77 -10.08 -3.55
C LEU A 299 -17.11 -9.65 -2.93
N ASP A 300 -18.13 -9.56 -3.77
CA ASP A 300 -19.51 -9.67 -3.34
C ASP A 300 -19.89 -11.17 -3.36
N ALA A 301 -20.30 -11.69 -4.49
CA ALA A 301 -20.51 -13.15 -4.67
C ALA A 301 -19.16 -13.90 -4.67
N TYR A 302 -19.10 -15.04 -4.01
CA TYR A 302 -17.89 -15.87 -4.02
C TYR A 302 -17.74 -16.63 -5.33
N HIS A 303 -16.61 -16.44 -5.98
CA HIS A 303 -16.16 -17.31 -7.07
C HIS A 303 -14.63 -17.33 -7.15
N PRO A 304 -13.97 -18.51 -7.19
CA PRO A 304 -12.51 -18.61 -7.17
C PRO A 304 -11.82 -17.96 -8.37
N ALA A 305 -12.47 -17.92 -9.53
CA ALA A 305 -11.94 -17.32 -10.74
C ALA A 305 -12.31 -15.83 -10.91
N THR A 306 -12.83 -15.16 -9.88
CA THR A 306 -13.18 -13.73 -9.96
C THR A 306 -11.96 -12.88 -10.27
N VAL A 307 -12.10 -12.05 -11.31
CA VAL A 307 -11.15 -11.03 -11.78
C VAL A 307 -11.88 -9.70 -11.84
N PHE A 308 -11.24 -8.64 -11.35
CA PHE A 308 -11.80 -7.29 -11.44
C PHE A 308 -11.07 -6.41 -12.44
N SER A 309 -9.76 -6.62 -12.64
CA SER A 309 -8.97 -5.82 -13.58
C SER A 309 -9.43 -6.05 -15.03
N SER A 310 -9.86 -4.98 -15.71
CA SER A 310 -10.34 -5.03 -17.11
C SER A 310 -9.29 -5.52 -18.12
N ILE A 311 -8.01 -5.47 -17.77
CA ILE A 311 -6.91 -5.90 -18.63
C ILE A 311 -6.38 -7.31 -18.32
N ASP A 312 -6.86 -7.94 -17.25
CA ASP A 312 -6.49 -9.33 -16.90
C ASP A 312 -7.41 -10.35 -17.59
N HIS A 313 -7.30 -10.44 -18.90
CA HIS A 313 -8.17 -11.33 -19.71
C HIS A 313 -7.95 -12.81 -19.46
N HIS A 314 -6.83 -13.20 -18.82
CA HIS A 314 -6.48 -14.61 -18.59
C HIS A 314 -6.64 -15.04 -17.13
N GLY A 315 -7.13 -14.16 -16.27
CA GLY A 315 -7.32 -14.45 -14.85
C GLY A 315 -6.01 -14.71 -14.10
N ARG A 316 -4.90 -14.10 -14.57
CA ARG A 316 -3.60 -14.25 -13.91
C ARG A 316 -3.68 -13.90 -12.43
N TYR A 317 -4.41 -12.84 -12.09
CA TYR A 317 -4.59 -12.32 -10.74
C TYR A 317 -5.98 -12.58 -10.19
N ALA A 318 -6.65 -13.67 -10.66
CA ALA A 318 -7.92 -14.11 -10.10
C ALA A 318 -7.78 -14.39 -8.59
N TYR A 319 -8.87 -14.28 -7.85
CA TYR A 319 -8.90 -14.48 -6.40
C TYR A 319 -8.13 -15.73 -5.94
N ALA A 320 -8.44 -16.90 -6.49
CA ALA A 320 -7.78 -18.15 -6.10
C ALA A 320 -6.35 -18.30 -6.63
N ASN A 321 -5.94 -17.48 -7.61
CA ASN A 321 -4.58 -17.51 -8.16
C ASN A 321 -3.58 -16.67 -7.34
N GLN A 322 -4.04 -15.82 -6.44
CA GLN A 322 -3.17 -14.91 -5.68
C GLN A 322 -2.03 -15.65 -4.95
N PRO A 323 -2.24 -16.80 -4.28
CA PRO A 323 -1.14 -17.54 -3.67
C PRO A 323 -0.11 -18.06 -4.69
N THR A 324 -0.57 -18.57 -5.83
CA THR A 324 0.33 -19.05 -6.91
C THR A 324 1.19 -17.93 -7.48
N ILE A 325 0.59 -16.75 -7.67
CA ILE A 325 1.34 -15.57 -8.18
C ILE A 325 2.30 -15.03 -7.12
N ALA A 326 1.91 -15.02 -5.84
CA ALA A 326 2.83 -14.65 -4.77
C ALA A 326 4.06 -15.57 -4.73
N HIS A 327 3.85 -16.89 -4.84
CA HIS A 327 4.94 -17.86 -4.92
C HIS A 327 5.84 -17.62 -6.15
N TRP A 328 5.23 -17.34 -7.30
CA TRP A 328 5.97 -16.99 -8.51
C TRP A 328 6.79 -15.71 -8.33
N ASN A 329 6.23 -14.64 -7.73
CA ASN A 329 6.96 -13.40 -7.43
C ASN A 329 8.14 -13.65 -6.47
N LEU A 330 7.95 -14.52 -5.47
CA LEU A 330 9.03 -14.94 -4.57
C LEU A 330 10.13 -15.71 -5.30
N SER A 331 9.79 -16.49 -6.34
CA SER A 331 10.80 -17.12 -7.18
C SER A 331 11.62 -16.09 -7.97
N ARG A 332 11.03 -14.95 -8.36
CA ARG A 332 11.78 -13.84 -8.99
C ARG A 332 12.71 -13.16 -7.99
N LEU A 333 12.22 -12.95 -6.75
CA LEU A 333 13.06 -12.45 -5.65
C LEU A 333 14.24 -13.38 -5.38
N ALA A 334 13.99 -14.69 -5.26
CA ALA A 334 15.03 -15.69 -5.03
C ALA A 334 16.07 -15.69 -6.17
N SER A 335 15.62 -15.63 -7.43
CA SER A 335 16.50 -15.53 -8.59
C SER A 335 17.39 -14.30 -8.55
N ALA A 336 16.85 -13.15 -8.11
CA ALA A 336 17.62 -11.91 -7.99
C ALA A 336 18.66 -11.98 -6.85
N LEU A 337 18.37 -12.75 -5.79
CA LEU A 337 19.25 -12.91 -4.63
C LEU A 337 20.31 -14.02 -4.79
N LEU A 338 20.27 -14.87 -5.84
CA LEU A 338 21.18 -16.02 -6.01
C LEU A 338 22.66 -15.70 -5.72
N PRO A 339 23.24 -14.58 -6.20
CA PRO A 339 24.64 -14.26 -5.95
C PRO A 339 24.99 -14.05 -4.45
N LEU A 340 23.98 -13.83 -3.60
CA LEU A 340 24.15 -13.62 -2.16
C LEU A 340 23.84 -14.88 -1.34
N LEU A 341 23.10 -15.85 -1.91
CA LEU A 341 22.69 -17.06 -1.18
C LEU A 341 23.84 -18.05 -1.02
N HIS A 342 24.66 -18.24 -2.07
CA HIS A 342 25.83 -19.10 -2.02
C HIS A 342 26.85 -18.73 -3.11
N PRO A 343 28.19 -18.89 -2.87
CA PRO A 343 29.21 -18.60 -3.87
C PRO A 343 29.16 -19.51 -5.12
N ASN A 344 28.73 -20.76 -4.96
CA ASN A 344 28.47 -21.69 -6.05
C ASN A 344 27.04 -21.53 -6.55
N GLU A 345 26.85 -21.33 -7.85
CA GLU A 345 25.54 -21.06 -8.45
C GLU A 345 24.55 -22.23 -8.30
N GLU A 346 25.02 -23.48 -8.48
CA GLU A 346 24.18 -24.67 -8.34
C GLU A 346 23.67 -24.80 -6.90
N GLU A 347 24.55 -24.61 -5.91
CA GLU A 347 24.16 -24.60 -4.52
C GLU A 347 23.24 -23.42 -4.15
N ALA A 348 23.46 -22.24 -4.74
CA ALA A 348 22.56 -21.10 -4.56
C ALA A 348 21.14 -21.42 -5.04
N VAL A 349 21.01 -22.08 -6.20
CA VAL A 349 19.72 -22.54 -6.74
C VAL A 349 19.10 -23.60 -5.84
N ASN A 350 19.88 -24.55 -5.31
CA ASN A 350 19.38 -25.57 -4.38
C ASN A 350 18.85 -24.94 -3.09
N VAL A 351 19.58 -24.00 -2.50
CA VAL A 351 19.18 -23.25 -1.32
C VAL A 351 17.89 -22.45 -1.58
N ALA A 352 17.84 -21.72 -2.70
CA ALA A 352 16.66 -20.94 -3.10
C ALA A 352 15.42 -21.83 -3.25
N ASN A 353 15.56 -22.96 -3.94
CA ASN A 353 14.47 -23.92 -4.14
C ASN A 353 14.03 -24.53 -2.81
N GLY A 354 14.96 -24.85 -1.89
CA GLY A 354 14.63 -25.35 -0.56
C GLY A 354 13.74 -24.37 0.21
N VAL A 355 14.03 -23.06 0.14
CA VAL A 355 13.20 -22.03 0.77
C VAL A 355 11.84 -21.93 0.07
N LEU A 356 11.81 -21.85 -1.27
CA LEU A 356 10.57 -21.67 -2.03
C LEU A 356 9.58 -22.83 -1.85
N GLN A 357 10.06 -24.06 -1.72
CA GLN A 357 9.23 -25.24 -1.48
C GLN A 357 8.42 -25.18 -0.19
N THR A 358 8.80 -24.35 0.78
CA THR A 358 8.07 -24.19 2.03
C THR A 358 6.82 -23.32 1.91
N PHE A 359 6.70 -22.50 0.85
CA PHE A 359 5.62 -21.53 0.69
C PHE A 359 4.21 -22.16 0.73
N PRO A 360 3.90 -23.25 -0.02
CA PRO A 360 2.55 -23.79 -0.05
C PRO A 360 2.07 -24.27 1.33
N GLU A 361 2.95 -24.87 2.12
CA GLU A 361 2.63 -25.34 3.47
C GLU A 361 2.40 -24.18 4.41
N ILE A 362 3.28 -23.18 4.42
CA ILE A 362 3.17 -21.98 5.26
C ILE A 362 1.89 -21.20 4.91
N PHE A 363 1.62 -20.99 3.62
CA PHE A 363 0.38 -20.34 3.18
C PHE A 363 -0.85 -21.13 3.66
N ARG A 364 -0.88 -22.46 3.44
CA ARG A 364 -2.01 -23.32 3.83
C ARG A 364 -2.24 -23.27 5.35
N ALA A 365 -1.19 -23.27 6.15
CA ALA A 365 -1.29 -23.14 7.60
C ALA A 365 -1.97 -21.81 8.01
N HIS A 366 -1.53 -20.67 7.46
CA HIS A 366 -2.15 -19.39 7.74
C HIS A 366 -3.60 -19.30 7.22
N TRP A 367 -3.86 -19.81 6.01
CA TRP A 367 -5.17 -19.80 5.40
C TRP A 367 -6.16 -20.64 6.22
N LEU A 368 -5.79 -21.85 6.62
CA LEU A 368 -6.66 -22.72 7.40
C LEU A 368 -6.87 -22.20 8.82
N ALA A 369 -5.84 -21.67 9.47
CA ALA A 369 -5.96 -21.04 10.79
C ALA A 369 -6.99 -19.90 10.78
N GLY A 370 -6.95 -19.04 9.77
CA GLY A 370 -7.93 -17.95 9.62
C GLY A 370 -9.34 -18.46 9.33
N LEU A 371 -9.51 -19.49 8.50
CA LEU A 371 -10.83 -20.10 8.25
C LEU A 371 -11.39 -20.78 9.50
N ARG A 372 -10.56 -21.46 10.30
CA ARG A 372 -11.00 -21.98 11.60
C ARG A 372 -11.55 -20.84 12.48
N ALA A 373 -10.82 -19.73 12.59
CA ALA A 373 -11.27 -18.59 13.38
C ALA A 373 -12.58 -17.99 12.83
N LYS A 374 -12.73 -17.91 11.50
CA LYS A 374 -13.98 -17.47 10.83
C LYS A 374 -15.17 -18.42 11.08
N LEU A 375 -14.90 -19.68 11.37
CA LEU A 375 -15.89 -20.71 11.70
C LEU A 375 -16.07 -20.93 13.23
N GLY A 376 -15.37 -20.16 14.06
CA GLY A 376 -15.47 -20.26 15.53
C GLY A 376 -14.74 -21.47 16.12
N LEU A 377 -13.72 -22.01 15.43
CA LEU A 377 -12.96 -23.18 15.86
C LEU A 377 -11.68 -22.75 16.57
N PHE A 378 -11.51 -23.14 17.83
CA PHE A 378 -10.39 -22.78 18.69
C PHE A 378 -9.21 -23.76 18.63
N ASN A 379 -9.48 -25.01 18.30
CA ASN A 379 -8.50 -26.08 18.19
C ASN A 379 -8.48 -26.66 16.78
N GLU A 380 -7.46 -27.46 16.49
CA GLU A 380 -7.30 -28.14 15.20
C GLU A 380 -7.79 -29.57 15.26
N GLU A 381 -8.58 -29.98 14.27
CA GLU A 381 -9.02 -31.36 14.10
C GLU A 381 -8.84 -31.82 12.64
N PRO A 382 -8.60 -33.12 12.43
CA PRO A 382 -8.72 -33.70 11.10
C PRO A 382 -10.13 -33.44 10.53
N GLY A 383 -10.20 -32.99 9.27
CA GLY A 383 -11.46 -32.62 8.63
C GLY A 383 -11.82 -31.14 8.66
N ASP A 384 -11.12 -30.28 9.44
CA ASP A 384 -11.37 -28.83 9.44
C ASP A 384 -11.14 -28.20 8.06
N ALA A 385 -10.11 -28.67 7.34
CA ALA A 385 -9.84 -28.23 5.99
C ALA A 385 -11.00 -28.54 5.03
N GLU A 386 -11.49 -29.78 5.06
CA GLU A 386 -12.63 -30.21 4.25
C GLU A 386 -13.90 -29.44 4.60
N LEU A 387 -14.15 -29.21 5.89
CA LEU A 387 -15.32 -28.45 6.35
C LEU A 387 -15.28 -27.01 5.80
N ALA A 388 -14.13 -26.35 5.83
CA ALA A 388 -13.95 -24.98 5.34
C ALA A 388 -14.03 -24.92 3.80
N GLU A 389 -13.35 -25.84 3.10
CA GLU A 389 -13.35 -25.92 1.64
C GLU A 389 -14.77 -26.21 1.11
N ASN A 390 -15.52 -27.11 1.76
CA ASN A 390 -16.91 -27.43 1.39
C ASN A 390 -17.82 -26.20 1.53
N LEU A 391 -17.65 -25.33 2.53
CA LEU A 391 -18.42 -24.10 2.60
C LEU A 391 -18.13 -23.19 1.39
N LEU A 392 -16.86 -23.03 1.02
CA LEU A 392 -16.49 -22.21 -0.14
C LEU A 392 -17.09 -22.77 -1.45
N VAL A 393 -17.14 -24.10 -1.61
CA VAL A 393 -17.80 -24.75 -2.76
C VAL A 393 -19.30 -24.44 -2.75
N LEU A 394 -19.95 -24.52 -1.60
CA LEU A 394 -21.39 -24.22 -1.47
C LEU A 394 -21.73 -22.76 -1.78
N LEU A 395 -20.82 -21.82 -1.53
CA LEU A 395 -21.02 -20.41 -1.87
C LEU A 395 -20.96 -20.12 -3.37
N GLN A 396 -20.25 -20.95 -4.13
CA GLN A 396 -19.93 -20.67 -5.53
C GLN A 396 -21.13 -20.76 -6.46
N GLU A 397 -21.90 -21.86 -6.39
CA GLU A 397 -23.01 -22.14 -7.33
C GLU A 397 -24.16 -21.13 -7.24
N PRO A 398 -24.70 -20.80 -6.06
CA PRO A 398 -25.76 -19.81 -5.93
C PRO A 398 -25.24 -18.36 -6.03
N GLY A 399 -23.91 -18.16 -6.09
CA GLY A 399 -23.31 -16.83 -6.03
C GLY A 399 -23.59 -16.12 -4.70
N ALA A 400 -23.55 -16.86 -3.59
CA ALA A 400 -23.80 -16.30 -2.26
C ALA A 400 -22.74 -15.26 -1.88
N ASP A 401 -23.17 -14.23 -1.15
CA ASP A 401 -22.27 -13.16 -0.71
C ASP A 401 -21.23 -13.70 0.29
N PHE A 402 -19.96 -13.51 -0.05
CA PHE A 402 -18.84 -14.03 0.73
C PHE A 402 -18.83 -13.47 2.15
N THR A 403 -18.84 -12.14 2.28
CA THR A 403 -18.72 -11.45 3.57
C THR A 403 -19.93 -11.69 4.44
N ASN A 404 -21.14 -11.51 3.88
CA ASN A 404 -22.37 -11.64 4.65
C ASN A 404 -22.59 -13.08 5.12
N THR A 405 -22.22 -14.10 4.31
CA THR A 405 -22.34 -15.50 4.75
C THR A 405 -21.50 -15.76 5.99
N PHE A 406 -20.21 -15.40 5.98
CA PHE A 406 -19.37 -15.58 7.17
C PHE A 406 -19.81 -14.74 8.36
N ARG A 407 -20.25 -13.49 8.13
CA ARG A 407 -20.83 -12.63 9.18
C ARG A 407 -22.04 -13.31 9.83
N ASP A 408 -22.95 -13.80 9.03
CA ASP A 408 -24.24 -14.34 9.47
C ASP A 408 -24.09 -15.68 10.24
N LEU A 409 -23.05 -16.47 9.97
CA LEU A 409 -22.69 -17.63 10.79
C LEU A 409 -22.43 -17.26 12.26
N SER A 410 -21.99 -16.03 12.55
CA SER A 410 -21.81 -15.53 13.91
C SER A 410 -23.10 -15.05 14.59
N GLY A 411 -24.23 -15.09 13.85
CA GLY A 411 -25.55 -14.64 14.30
C GLY A 411 -26.52 -15.81 14.49
N ASP A 412 -27.82 -15.47 14.53
CA ASP A 412 -28.92 -16.43 14.65
C ASP A 412 -29.64 -16.67 13.31
N ALA A 413 -29.49 -15.75 12.37
CA ALA A 413 -30.17 -15.81 11.06
C ALA A 413 -29.19 -15.51 9.93
N MET A 414 -29.44 -16.12 8.77
CA MET A 414 -28.76 -15.85 7.53
C MET A 414 -29.53 -14.81 6.73
N THR A 415 -28.83 -13.83 6.16
CA THR A 415 -29.43 -12.79 5.30
C THR A 415 -29.97 -13.40 4.01
N ASP A 416 -29.24 -14.35 3.40
CA ASP A 416 -29.70 -15.10 2.23
C ASP A 416 -30.54 -16.31 2.67
N ALA A 417 -31.86 -16.11 2.69
CA ALA A 417 -32.81 -17.15 3.09
C ALA A 417 -32.85 -18.37 2.12
N ASN A 418 -32.61 -18.15 0.83
CA ASN A 418 -32.60 -19.20 -0.17
C ASN A 418 -31.37 -20.11 0.00
N PHE A 419 -30.20 -19.51 0.13
CA PHE A 419 -28.98 -20.24 0.44
C PHE A 419 -29.10 -20.98 1.77
N ALA A 420 -29.60 -20.31 2.81
CA ALA A 420 -29.82 -20.92 4.12
C ALA A 420 -30.79 -22.13 4.11
N ALA A 421 -31.79 -22.12 3.24
CA ALA A 421 -32.77 -23.20 3.11
C ALA A 421 -32.31 -24.38 2.24
N SER A 422 -31.19 -24.27 1.52
CA SER A 422 -30.69 -25.36 0.67
C SER A 422 -30.32 -26.59 1.49
N ALA A 423 -30.62 -27.79 0.95
CA ALA A 423 -30.34 -29.06 1.63
C ALA A 423 -28.84 -29.25 1.88
N GLU A 424 -28.02 -28.83 0.94
CA GLU A 424 -26.55 -28.90 0.99
C GLU A 424 -25.98 -28.02 2.11
N PHE A 425 -26.44 -26.78 2.23
CA PHE A 425 -26.02 -25.92 3.32
C PHE A 425 -26.49 -26.41 4.68
N GLN A 426 -27.72 -26.96 4.80
CA GLN A 426 -28.22 -27.53 6.05
C GLN A 426 -27.39 -28.75 6.47
N ALA A 427 -27.03 -29.63 5.53
CA ALA A 427 -26.17 -30.78 5.79
C ALA A 427 -24.76 -30.33 6.25
N TRP A 428 -24.19 -29.31 5.59
CA TRP A 428 -22.92 -28.69 6.00
C TRP A 428 -23.04 -28.08 7.40
N ARG A 429 -24.11 -27.32 7.67
CA ARG A 429 -24.36 -26.65 8.96
C ARG A 429 -24.45 -27.66 10.11
N THR A 430 -25.07 -28.80 9.89
CA THR A 430 -25.13 -29.89 10.89
C THR A 430 -23.71 -30.37 11.24
N ARG A 431 -22.87 -30.68 10.24
CA ARG A 431 -21.48 -31.10 10.46
C ARG A 431 -20.65 -30.01 11.18
N TRP A 432 -20.85 -28.76 10.82
CA TRP A 432 -20.19 -27.64 11.49
C TRP A 432 -20.61 -27.50 12.97
N GLN A 433 -21.89 -27.65 13.28
CA GLN A 433 -22.40 -27.64 14.65
C GLN A 433 -21.86 -28.82 15.48
N GLU A 434 -21.78 -30.00 14.89
CA GLU A 434 -21.17 -31.18 15.51
C GLU A 434 -19.67 -30.93 15.78
N ARG A 435 -18.96 -30.30 14.84
CA ARG A 435 -17.56 -29.89 15.05
C ARG A 435 -17.42 -28.89 16.19
N LEU A 436 -18.29 -27.89 16.27
CA LEU A 436 -18.30 -26.90 17.37
C LEU A 436 -18.56 -27.56 18.73
N SER A 437 -19.39 -28.64 18.78
CA SER A 437 -19.70 -29.32 20.02
C SER A 437 -18.55 -30.13 20.61
N ARG A 438 -17.48 -30.40 19.83
CA ARG A 438 -16.30 -31.17 20.28
C ARG A 438 -15.23 -30.32 20.94
N GLN A 439 -15.32 -29.00 20.83
CA GLN A 439 -14.37 -28.09 21.52
C GLN A 439 -14.92 -27.67 22.90
N PRO A 440 -14.03 -27.36 23.87
CA PRO A 440 -14.44 -26.98 25.22
C PRO A 440 -15.13 -25.61 25.29
N GLN A 441 -14.90 -24.72 24.32
CA GLN A 441 -15.48 -23.37 24.27
C GLN A 441 -16.94 -23.44 23.87
N GLY A 442 -17.77 -22.65 24.58
CA GLY A 442 -19.19 -22.58 24.35
C GLY A 442 -19.57 -21.78 23.10
N ARG A 443 -20.88 -21.79 22.80
CA ARG A 443 -21.43 -21.11 21.61
C ARG A 443 -21.12 -19.61 21.60
N ASP A 444 -21.19 -18.93 22.76
CA ASP A 444 -20.97 -17.49 22.83
C ASP A 444 -19.48 -17.13 22.58
N GLU A 445 -18.56 -17.96 23.08
CA GLU A 445 -17.12 -17.80 22.80
C GLU A 445 -16.82 -18.03 21.32
N ALA A 446 -17.42 -19.04 20.71
CA ALA A 446 -17.29 -19.31 19.27
C ALA A 446 -17.83 -18.13 18.44
N ARG A 447 -19.00 -17.59 18.81
CA ARG A 447 -19.54 -16.38 18.19
C ARG A 447 -18.64 -15.17 18.35
N ALA A 448 -18.09 -14.97 19.54
CA ALA A 448 -17.15 -13.88 19.80
C ALA A 448 -15.87 -14.03 18.96
N LEU A 449 -15.36 -15.26 18.78
CA LEU A 449 -14.23 -15.54 17.88
C LEU A 449 -14.59 -15.20 16.43
N MET A 450 -15.71 -15.71 15.94
CA MET A 450 -16.21 -15.44 14.58
C MET A 450 -16.34 -13.92 14.33
N ARG A 451 -16.97 -13.16 15.23
CA ARG A 451 -17.15 -11.71 15.08
C ARG A 451 -15.84 -10.92 15.00
N ARG A 452 -14.76 -11.39 15.62
CA ARG A 452 -13.43 -10.78 15.50
C ARG A 452 -12.72 -11.08 14.17
N HIS A 453 -13.18 -12.11 13.43
CA HIS A 453 -12.54 -12.56 12.19
C HIS A 453 -13.44 -12.42 10.95
N ASN A 454 -14.71 -12.14 11.13
CA ASN A 454 -15.67 -11.90 10.06
C ASN A 454 -16.08 -10.43 10.10
N PRO A 455 -15.65 -9.59 9.16
CA PRO A 455 -16.07 -8.20 9.18
C PRO A 455 -17.58 -8.08 8.92
N ALA A 456 -18.22 -7.14 9.61
CA ALA A 456 -19.59 -6.73 9.34
C ALA A 456 -19.67 -5.84 8.10
N PHE A 457 -18.59 -5.10 7.83
CA PHE A 457 -18.47 -4.17 6.71
C PHE A 457 -17.16 -4.40 5.95
N ILE A 458 -17.24 -4.33 4.64
CA ILE A 458 -16.10 -4.26 3.71
C ILE A 458 -16.31 -3.09 2.76
N PRO A 459 -15.27 -2.60 2.07
CA PRO A 459 -15.42 -1.62 1.01
C PRO A 459 -16.23 -2.20 -0.16
N ARG A 460 -17.56 -2.08 -0.13
CA ARG A 460 -18.43 -2.55 -1.22
C ARG A 460 -18.14 -1.74 -2.48
N ASN A 461 -17.85 -2.43 -3.59
CA ASN A 461 -17.41 -1.78 -4.82
C ASN A 461 -18.37 -0.70 -5.32
N HIS A 462 -19.69 -0.96 -5.31
CA HIS A 462 -20.70 0.02 -5.72
C HIS A 462 -20.75 1.25 -4.79
N LYS A 463 -20.48 1.08 -3.48
CA LYS A 463 -20.42 2.20 -2.53
C LYS A 463 -19.17 3.04 -2.69
N ILE A 464 -18.05 2.40 -3.05
CA ILE A 464 -16.83 3.13 -3.43
C ILE A 464 -17.12 4.01 -4.65
N GLU A 465 -17.70 3.46 -5.71
CA GLU A 465 -18.00 4.23 -6.94
C GLU A 465 -18.97 5.37 -6.70
N GLU A 466 -20.01 5.16 -5.87
CA GLU A 466 -20.95 6.20 -5.43
C GLU A 466 -20.20 7.37 -4.73
N ALA A 467 -19.33 7.04 -3.78
CA ALA A 467 -18.56 8.03 -3.04
C ALA A 467 -17.56 8.79 -3.93
N LEU A 468 -16.87 8.07 -4.83
CA LEU A 468 -15.93 8.68 -5.78
C LEU A 468 -16.64 9.58 -6.80
N ALA A 469 -17.81 9.17 -7.30
CA ALA A 469 -18.60 9.98 -8.20
C ALA A 469 -19.09 11.29 -7.53
N ALA A 470 -19.63 11.20 -6.30
CA ALA A 470 -20.02 12.38 -5.52
C ALA A 470 -18.85 13.35 -5.33
N ALA A 471 -17.68 12.84 -4.94
CA ALA A 471 -16.49 13.66 -4.70
C ALA A 471 -15.93 14.29 -5.98
N THR A 472 -15.86 13.53 -7.08
CA THR A 472 -15.19 13.99 -8.32
C THR A 472 -16.08 14.85 -9.22
N LEU A 473 -17.39 14.54 -9.29
CA LEU A 473 -18.32 15.25 -10.16
C LEU A 473 -18.98 16.46 -9.47
N ASN A 474 -19.28 16.32 -8.18
CA ASN A 474 -20.04 17.32 -7.43
C ASN A 474 -19.21 18.05 -6.37
N GLY A 475 -17.97 17.60 -6.09
CA GLY A 475 -17.17 18.11 -4.99
C GLY A 475 -17.73 17.74 -3.59
N ASP A 476 -18.67 16.79 -3.53
CA ASP A 476 -19.31 16.34 -2.30
C ASP A 476 -18.52 15.18 -1.67
N LEU A 477 -17.85 15.45 -0.57
CA LEU A 477 -17.08 14.48 0.18
C LEU A 477 -17.91 13.74 1.25
N SER A 478 -19.14 14.18 1.53
CA SER A 478 -19.92 13.65 2.65
C SER A 478 -20.20 12.14 2.54
N VAL A 479 -20.41 11.63 1.32
CA VAL A 479 -20.59 10.20 1.06
C VAL A 479 -19.31 9.42 1.36
N LEU A 480 -18.17 9.97 0.94
CA LEU A 480 -16.86 9.35 1.20
C LEU A 480 -16.51 9.36 2.68
N GLU A 481 -16.74 10.47 3.38
CA GLU A 481 -16.48 10.59 4.81
C GLU A 481 -17.35 9.60 5.61
N LYS A 482 -18.64 9.50 5.30
CA LYS A 482 -19.53 8.51 5.92
C LYS A 482 -19.06 7.07 5.68
N LEU A 483 -18.60 6.77 4.47
CA LEU A 483 -18.06 5.44 4.16
C LEU A 483 -16.76 5.15 4.92
N LEU A 484 -15.86 6.14 5.05
CA LEU A 484 -14.64 6.03 5.86
C LEU A 484 -14.95 5.77 7.33
N ASP A 485 -15.93 6.47 7.91
CA ASP A 485 -16.35 6.29 9.30
C ASP A 485 -16.85 4.86 9.55
N VAL A 486 -17.66 4.32 8.65
CA VAL A 486 -18.16 2.93 8.75
C VAL A 486 -17.02 1.93 8.63
N LEU A 487 -16.12 2.13 7.65
CA LEU A 487 -15.00 1.23 7.40
C LEU A 487 -13.88 1.33 8.44
N ALA A 488 -13.83 2.39 9.24
CA ALA A 488 -12.93 2.48 10.38
C ALA A 488 -13.27 1.48 11.51
N GLN A 489 -14.50 0.94 11.51
CA GLN A 489 -14.97 -0.05 12.49
C GLN A 489 -15.58 -1.28 11.81
N PRO A 490 -14.81 -2.05 11.03
CA PRO A 490 -15.34 -3.11 10.17
C PRO A 490 -15.96 -4.28 10.94
N PHE A 491 -15.70 -4.39 12.24
CA PHE A 491 -16.23 -5.43 13.13
C PHE A 491 -17.31 -4.92 14.09
N ALA A 492 -17.93 -3.77 13.81
CA ALA A 492 -19.00 -3.19 14.63
C ALA A 492 -20.34 -3.90 14.35
N TYR A 493 -20.63 -4.97 15.09
CA TYR A 493 -21.86 -5.76 14.96
C TYR A 493 -23.08 -5.10 15.60
N ASP A 494 -22.88 -4.21 16.56
CA ASP A 494 -23.97 -3.61 17.34
C ASP A 494 -24.73 -2.51 16.56
N HIS A 495 -24.15 -2.03 15.46
CA HIS A 495 -24.69 -0.97 14.62
C HIS A 495 -24.62 -1.35 13.14
N LEU A 496 -25.26 -2.48 12.78
CA LEU A 496 -25.35 -2.88 11.38
C LEU A 496 -26.08 -1.82 10.57
N LEU A 497 -25.42 -1.30 9.55
CA LEU A 497 -25.96 -0.35 8.58
C LEU A 497 -26.21 -1.07 7.25
N PRO A 498 -27.48 -1.45 6.95
CA PRO A 498 -27.80 -2.19 5.73
C PRO A 498 -27.31 -1.50 4.46
N GLU A 499 -27.34 -0.18 4.44
CA GLU A 499 -26.86 0.63 3.32
C GLU A 499 -25.41 0.28 2.91
N PHE A 500 -24.52 -0.07 3.86
CA PHE A 500 -23.11 -0.37 3.61
C PHE A 500 -22.78 -1.86 3.62
N SER A 501 -23.68 -2.72 4.11
CA SER A 501 -23.46 -4.17 4.16
C SER A 501 -24.19 -4.94 3.06
N THR A 502 -25.21 -4.34 2.42
CA THR A 502 -25.97 -4.98 1.34
C THR A 502 -25.10 -5.09 0.08
N PRO A 503 -25.04 -6.27 -0.57
CA PRO A 503 -24.40 -6.43 -1.87
C PRO A 503 -25.15 -5.64 -2.97
N PRO A 504 -24.56 -5.46 -4.16
CA PRO A 504 -25.25 -4.84 -5.28
C PRO A 504 -26.53 -5.58 -5.65
N ALA A 505 -27.48 -4.88 -6.26
CA ALA A 505 -28.75 -5.49 -6.67
C ALA A 505 -28.53 -6.69 -7.60
N PRO A 506 -29.37 -7.73 -7.52
CA PRO A 506 -29.30 -8.86 -8.44
C PRO A 506 -29.38 -8.39 -9.90
N GLY A 507 -28.51 -8.92 -10.77
CA GLY A 507 -28.43 -8.52 -12.17
C GLY A 507 -27.64 -7.24 -12.45
N ALA A 508 -27.01 -6.63 -11.44
CA ALA A 508 -26.03 -5.57 -11.69
C ALA A 508 -24.90 -6.09 -12.59
N CYS A 509 -24.38 -5.23 -13.47
CA CYS A 509 -23.23 -5.58 -14.31
C CYS A 509 -22.05 -6.00 -13.42
N ALA A 510 -21.31 -7.02 -13.89
CA ALA A 510 -20.08 -7.44 -13.22
C ALA A 510 -19.16 -6.22 -13.05
N TYR A 511 -18.74 -6.00 -11.81
CA TYR A 511 -17.85 -4.88 -11.50
C TYR A 511 -16.50 -5.07 -12.15
N GLN A 512 -16.01 -4.05 -12.82
CA GLN A 512 -14.68 -4.02 -13.41
C GLN A 512 -13.93 -2.78 -12.96
N THR A 513 -12.64 -2.95 -12.73
CA THR A 513 -11.73 -1.87 -12.39
C THR A 513 -10.82 -1.57 -13.58
N PHE A 514 -10.58 -0.30 -13.78
CA PHE A 514 -9.67 0.18 -14.82
C PHE A 514 -8.41 0.71 -14.16
N CYS A 515 -7.25 0.39 -14.73
CA CYS A 515 -6.01 1.05 -14.34
C CYS A 515 -6.09 2.53 -14.75
N GLY A 516 -6.66 3.37 -13.90
CA GLY A 516 -6.81 4.81 -14.09
C GLY A 516 -5.49 5.55 -13.95
N THR A 517 -4.53 5.24 -14.83
CA THR A 517 -3.19 5.83 -14.75
C THR A 517 -2.83 6.59 -15.99
#